data_3c1aff3769b06cb7ca5b41fb8369625a
#
_entry.id   3c1aff3769b06cb7ca5b41fb8369625a
#
_cell.length_a   1.000
_cell.length_b   1.000
_cell.length_c   1.000
_cell.angle_alpha   90.00
_cell.angle_beta   90.00
_cell.angle_gamma   90.00
#
_symmetry.space_group_name_H-M   'P 1'
#
loop_
_entity.id
_entity.type
_entity.pdbx_description
1 polymer ?
#
loop_
_entity_poly.entity_id
_entity_poly.type
_entity_poly.pdbx_seq_one_letter_code
_entity_poly.pdbx_strand_id
1 'polypeptide(L)'
;KDDDGFSTIQVRATAGDNRLGGDDWDDRIVKWLIDRVKSNTGVDLSKDKIAMQRLRDAAEQAKKELSSAMSTTINQQYLSMGPDGTPIHLDEKLTRAQFEEMTADLLERTKLPFHKVIEDAGVKLSDIDHVVLVGGSTRMPAVSDVVRQLTGGKEPNKGVNPDEVVAVGAALQAGVIQGDRKDVLLIDVTPLSLGIETKGGIMTKLIERNTAIPAQRSEIFSTAEDNQPSVLIQVYQGEREFARDNKPLGTFELTGIAPAPHGVPQIEVSFDIDANGIVHVSAKDKGTGKEQSMTISGGSALPKEDIDRMIKEAE
;
A
#
# COMPACT_ATOMS: atom_id res chain seq x y z
N LYS A 1 -3.41 -10.80 26.62
CA LYS A 1 -3.37 -9.91 27.81
C LYS A 1 -2.48 -10.58 28.83
N ASP A 2 -1.48 -9.87 29.28
CA ASP A 2 -0.66 -10.33 30.40
C ASP A 2 -1.50 -10.32 31.69
N ASP A 3 -1.05 -11.03 32.74
CA ASP A 3 -1.76 -11.13 34.02
C ASP A 3 -2.08 -9.77 34.66
N ASP A 4 -1.33 -8.73 34.28
CA ASP A 4 -1.53 -7.34 34.70
C ASP A 4 -2.56 -6.56 33.86
N GLY A 5 -3.25 -7.22 32.91
CA GLY A 5 -4.26 -6.58 32.02
C GLY A 5 -3.66 -5.78 30.87
N PHE A 6 -2.34 -5.76 30.70
CA PHE A 6 -1.64 -5.09 29.62
C PHE A 6 -1.71 -5.94 28.33
N SER A 7 -1.90 -5.28 27.20
CA SER A 7 -1.95 -5.94 25.89
C SER A 7 -0.82 -5.43 25.00
N THR A 8 0.04 -6.33 24.57
CA THR A 8 1.05 -6.04 23.55
C THR A 8 0.58 -6.58 22.22
N ILE A 9 0.56 -5.71 21.19
CA ILE A 9 0.25 -6.05 19.81
C ILE A 9 1.54 -5.86 19.02
N GLN A 10 2.04 -6.93 18.44
CA GLN A 10 3.25 -6.90 17.61
C GLN A 10 2.91 -7.30 16.18
N VAL A 11 3.20 -6.42 15.23
CA VAL A 11 3.20 -6.74 13.81
C VAL A 11 4.42 -7.58 13.50
N ARG A 12 4.24 -8.77 12.93
CA ARG A 12 5.34 -9.67 12.59
C ARG A 12 5.82 -9.51 11.17
N ALA A 13 4.88 -9.33 10.25
CA ALA A 13 5.17 -9.11 8.84
C ALA A 13 4.02 -8.40 8.14
N THR A 14 4.30 -7.76 7.04
CA THR A 14 3.33 -7.14 6.15
C THR A 14 3.62 -7.53 4.70
N ALA A 15 2.58 -7.77 3.92
CA ALA A 15 2.67 -7.95 2.48
C ALA A 15 1.37 -7.49 1.82
N GLY A 16 1.41 -7.12 0.55
CA GLY A 16 0.22 -6.66 -0.16
C GLY A 16 0.46 -6.44 -1.65
N ASP A 17 -0.61 -6.14 -2.36
CA ASP A 17 -0.61 -5.64 -3.73
C ASP A 17 -1.23 -4.24 -3.72
N ASN A 18 -0.38 -3.21 -3.81
CA ASN A 18 -0.79 -1.80 -3.76
C ASN A 18 -1.46 -1.31 -5.06
N ARG A 19 -1.59 -2.18 -6.07
CA ARG A 19 -2.28 -1.93 -7.34
C ARG A 19 -3.52 -2.82 -7.50
N LEU A 20 -4.09 -3.25 -6.38
CA LEU A 20 -5.31 -4.06 -6.35
C LEU A 20 -6.27 -3.51 -5.32
N GLY A 21 -7.47 -3.16 -5.76
CA GLY A 21 -8.53 -2.61 -4.92
C GLY A 21 -9.91 -2.82 -5.52
N GLY A 22 -10.96 -2.35 -4.83
CA GLY A 22 -12.35 -2.51 -5.25
C GLY A 22 -12.65 -1.98 -6.65
N ASP A 23 -11.95 -0.92 -7.07
CA ASP A 23 -12.10 -0.30 -8.40
C ASP A 23 -11.74 -1.27 -9.53
N ASP A 24 -10.80 -2.20 -9.31
CA ASP A 24 -10.43 -3.19 -10.32
C ASP A 24 -11.61 -4.16 -10.58
N TRP A 25 -12.39 -4.49 -9.56
CA TRP A 25 -13.63 -5.26 -9.71
C TRP A 25 -14.70 -4.45 -10.44
N ASP A 26 -14.86 -3.17 -10.12
CA ASP A 26 -15.80 -2.28 -10.80
C ASP A 26 -15.45 -2.15 -12.29
N ASP A 27 -14.18 -1.99 -12.62
CA ASP A 27 -13.71 -1.88 -14.01
C ASP A 27 -14.03 -3.14 -14.84
N ARG A 28 -14.08 -4.33 -14.25
CA ARG A 28 -14.51 -5.54 -14.95
C ARG A 28 -15.98 -5.48 -15.33
N ILE A 29 -16.84 -4.99 -14.43
CA ILE A 29 -18.25 -4.76 -14.73
C ILE A 29 -18.41 -3.67 -15.80
N VAL A 30 -17.71 -2.56 -15.66
CA VAL A 30 -17.73 -1.46 -16.65
C VAL A 30 -17.35 -1.97 -18.03
N LYS A 31 -16.29 -2.75 -18.15
CA LYS A 31 -15.85 -3.31 -19.43
C LYS A 31 -16.90 -4.24 -20.03
N TRP A 32 -17.46 -5.10 -19.19
CA TRP A 32 -18.55 -5.98 -19.61
C TRP A 32 -19.77 -5.19 -20.11
N LEU A 33 -20.16 -4.08 -19.43
CA LEU A 33 -21.27 -3.20 -19.85
C LEU A 33 -20.97 -2.49 -21.17
N ILE A 34 -19.75 -2.01 -21.37
CA ILE A 34 -19.33 -1.38 -22.65
C ILE A 34 -19.45 -2.39 -23.79
N ASP A 35 -18.97 -3.61 -23.59
CA ASP A 35 -19.03 -4.67 -24.59
C ASP A 35 -20.49 -5.06 -24.92
N ARG A 36 -21.36 -5.10 -23.90
CA ARG A 36 -22.80 -5.35 -24.08
C ARG A 36 -23.48 -4.25 -24.92
N VAL A 37 -23.25 -2.99 -24.57
CA VAL A 37 -23.79 -1.86 -25.33
C VAL A 37 -23.27 -1.86 -26.77
N LYS A 38 -21.97 -2.09 -26.95
CA LYS A 38 -21.35 -2.16 -28.27
C LYS A 38 -21.93 -3.27 -29.13
N SER A 39 -22.15 -4.45 -28.55
CA SER A 39 -22.74 -5.60 -29.25
C SER A 39 -24.20 -5.34 -29.64
N ASN A 40 -24.96 -4.63 -28.82
CA ASN A 40 -26.38 -4.39 -29.03
C ASN A 40 -26.66 -3.19 -29.95
N THR A 41 -25.81 -2.16 -29.90
CA THR A 41 -26.04 -0.86 -30.56
C THR A 41 -24.95 -0.45 -31.55
N GLY A 42 -23.81 -1.11 -31.55
CA GLY A 42 -22.61 -0.73 -32.31
C GLY A 42 -21.87 0.49 -31.75
N VAL A 43 -22.33 1.06 -30.63
CA VAL A 43 -21.75 2.28 -30.03
C VAL A 43 -20.73 1.92 -28.95
N ASP A 44 -19.54 2.49 -29.06
CA ASP A 44 -18.46 2.41 -28.05
C ASP A 44 -18.58 3.58 -27.06
N LEU A 45 -18.99 3.29 -25.84
CA LEU A 45 -19.17 4.29 -24.77
C LEU A 45 -17.85 4.75 -24.13
N SER A 46 -16.72 4.13 -24.42
CA SER A 46 -15.44 4.41 -23.76
C SER A 46 -14.94 5.86 -23.95
N LYS A 47 -15.46 6.55 -24.99
CA LYS A 47 -15.12 7.95 -25.32
C LYS A 47 -16.09 8.95 -24.73
N ASP A 48 -17.23 8.51 -24.23
CA ASP A 48 -18.24 9.37 -23.59
C ASP A 48 -17.97 9.45 -22.09
N LYS A 49 -17.39 10.55 -21.63
CA LYS A 49 -16.99 10.73 -20.24
C LYS A 49 -18.16 10.67 -19.25
N ILE A 50 -19.33 11.21 -19.65
CA ILE A 50 -20.53 11.23 -18.80
C ILE A 50 -21.08 9.79 -18.68
N ALA A 51 -21.21 9.08 -19.79
CA ALA A 51 -21.63 7.69 -19.80
C ALA A 51 -20.66 6.81 -18.98
N MET A 52 -19.36 7.02 -19.13
CA MET A 52 -18.34 6.27 -18.37
C MET A 52 -18.45 6.49 -16.87
N GLN A 53 -18.71 7.71 -16.39
CA GLN A 53 -18.92 7.95 -14.96
C GLN A 53 -20.17 7.24 -14.46
N ARG A 54 -21.27 7.35 -15.19
CA ARG A 54 -22.52 6.65 -14.84
C ARG A 54 -22.36 5.12 -14.82
N LEU A 55 -21.54 4.57 -15.74
CA LEU A 55 -21.23 3.14 -15.75
C LEU A 55 -20.40 2.72 -14.53
N ARG A 56 -19.44 3.55 -14.10
CA ARG A 56 -18.65 3.27 -12.89
C ARG A 56 -19.54 3.27 -11.65
N ASP A 57 -20.39 4.26 -11.49
CA ASP A 57 -21.30 4.35 -10.34
C ASP A 57 -22.26 3.16 -10.31
N ALA A 58 -22.79 2.76 -11.47
CA ALA A 58 -23.68 1.62 -11.60
C ALA A 58 -22.94 0.28 -11.36
N ALA A 59 -21.70 0.17 -11.79
CA ALA A 59 -20.86 -1.00 -11.56
C ALA A 59 -20.52 -1.19 -10.08
N GLU A 60 -20.12 -0.12 -9.39
CA GLU A 60 -19.87 -0.16 -7.95
C GLU A 60 -21.13 -0.57 -7.17
N GLN A 61 -22.28 0.01 -7.53
CA GLN A 61 -23.54 -0.36 -6.90
C GLN A 61 -23.88 -1.83 -7.13
N ALA A 62 -23.71 -2.34 -8.36
CA ALA A 62 -23.93 -3.74 -8.69
C ALA A 62 -23.00 -4.68 -7.91
N LYS A 63 -21.70 -4.32 -7.79
CA LYS A 63 -20.74 -5.05 -6.95
C LYS A 63 -21.23 -5.14 -5.50
N LYS A 64 -21.67 -4.04 -4.92
CA LYS A 64 -22.18 -3.99 -3.53
C LYS A 64 -23.42 -4.88 -3.38
N GLU A 65 -24.37 -4.82 -4.30
CA GLU A 65 -25.59 -5.63 -4.27
C GLU A 65 -25.30 -7.13 -4.40
N LEU A 66 -24.35 -7.51 -5.26
CA LEU A 66 -23.94 -8.91 -5.44
C LEU A 66 -23.22 -9.50 -4.23
N SER A 67 -22.83 -8.68 -3.24
CA SER A 67 -22.33 -9.19 -1.95
C SER A 67 -23.44 -9.84 -1.11
N SER A 68 -24.69 -9.44 -1.29
CA SER A 68 -25.85 -9.98 -0.56
C SER A 68 -26.85 -10.73 -1.45
N ALA A 69 -26.96 -10.36 -2.73
CA ALA A 69 -27.89 -10.95 -3.69
C ALA A 69 -27.16 -11.87 -4.68
N MET A 70 -27.88 -12.86 -5.23
CA MET A 70 -27.36 -13.77 -6.26
C MET A 70 -27.38 -13.16 -7.67
N SER A 71 -28.12 -12.09 -7.85
CA SER A 71 -28.19 -11.33 -9.11
C SER A 71 -28.65 -9.91 -8.85
N THR A 72 -28.28 -9.02 -9.74
CA THR A 72 -28.75 -7.63 -9.77
C THR A 72 -29.08 -7.20 -11.19
N THR A 73 -29.89 -6.15 -11.33
CA THR A 73 -30.21 -5.53 -12.61
C THR A 73 -29.58 -4.14 -12.67
N ILE A 74 -28.80 -3.88 -13.70
CA ILE A 74 -28.16 -2.61 -13.96
C ILE A 74 -29.00 -1.88 -15.00
N ASN A 75 -29.73 -0.85 -14.57
CA ASN A 75 -30.60 -0.06 -15.42
C ASN A 75 -30.12 1.40 -15.47
N GLN A 76 -29.82 1.89 -16.68
CA GLN A 76 -29.42 3.26 -16.93
C GLN A 76 -30.18 3.82 -18.13
N GLN A 77 -31.16 4.68 -17.87
CA GLN A 77 -31.94 5.33 -18.92
C GLN A 77 -31.16 6.53 -19.49
N TYR A 78 -31.24 6.73 -20.80
CA TYR A 78 -30.58 7.85 -21.49
C TYR A 78 -29.07 7.91 -21.16
N LEU A 79 -28.40 6.75 -21.28
CA LEU A 79 -26.99 6.64 -20.94
C LEU A 79 -26.10 7.43 -21.92
N SER A 80 -26.44 7.39 -23.22
CA SER A 80 -25.76 8.11 -24.30
C SER A 80 -26.71 8.26 -25.52
N MET A 81 -26.19 8.83 -26.59
CA MET A 81 -26.89 8.97 -27.86
C MET A 81 -26.13 8.23 -28.95
N GLY A 82 -26.86 7.51 -29.78
CA GLY A 82 -26.32 6.90 -31.00
C GLY A 82 -25.99 7.92 -32.07
N PRO A 83 -25.27 7.53 -33.15
CA PRO A 83 -24.90 8.41 -34.25
C PRO A 83 -26.11 9.01 -34.99
N ASP A 84 -27.23 8.31 -34.94
CA ASP A 84 -28.52 8.70 -35.55
C ASP A 84 -29.41 9.55 -34.61
N GLY A 85 -28.90 9.92 -33.43
CA GLY A 85 -29.63 10.64 -32.40
C GLY A 85 -30.58 9.78 -31.56
N THR A 86 -30.55 8.45 -31.73
CA THR A 86 -31.37 7.53 -30.92
C THR A 86 -30.77 7.39 -29.51
N PRO A 87 -31.60 7.54 -28.45
CA PRO A 87 -31.13 7.36 -27.09
C PRO A 87 -30.68 5.92 -26.83
N ILE A 88 -29.58 5.75 -26.13
CA ILE A 88 -29.07 4.46 -25.68
C ILE A 88 -29.48 4.25 -24.22
N HIS A 89 -30.15 3.16 -23.97
CA HIS A 89 -30.54 2.70 -22.64
C HIS A 89 -29.79 1.41 -22.31
N LEU A 90 -29.47 1.26 -21.04
CA LEU A 90 -28.86 0.05 -20.50
C LEU A 90 -29.86 -0.64 -19.56
N ASP A 91 -30.10 -1.91 -19.81
CA ASP A 91 -30.89 -2.78 -18.93
C ASP A 91 -30.29 -4.20 -19.01
N GLU A 92 -29.38 -4.49 -18.07
CA GLU A 92 -28.63 -5.73 -18.06
C GLU A 92 -28.75 -6.41 -16.70
N LYS A 93 -28.94 -7.72 -16.72
CA LYS A 93 -28.91 -8.56 -15.52
C LYS A 93 -27.51 -9.17 -15.36
N LEU A 94 -26.93 -8.99 -14.18
CA LEU A 94 -25.65 -9.57 -13.79
C LEU A 94 -25.86 -10.52 -12.62
N THR A 95 -25.38 -11.75 -12.73
CA THR A 95 -25.38 -12.72 -11.64
C THR A 95 -24.07 -12.68 -10.87
N ARG A 96 -24.11 -13.09 -9.58
CA ARG A 96 -22.89 -13.25 -8.79
C ARG A 96 -21.91 -14.21 -9.45
N ALA A 97 -22.36 -15.32 -9.98
CA ALA A 97 -21.51 -16.28 -10.67
C ALA A 97 -20.77 -15.68 -11.87
N GLN A 98 -21.46 -14.89 -12.71
CA GLN A 98 -20.82 -14.17 -13.82
C GLN A 98 -19.79 -13.14 -13.32
N PHE A 99 -20.14 -12.40 -12.25
CA PHE A 99 -19.24 -11.44 -11.64
C PHE A 99 -17.98 -12.11 -11.08
N GLU A 100 -18.13 -13.22 -10.37
CA GLU A 100 -17.01 -13.99 -9.82
C GLU A 100 -16.13 -14.59 -10.93
N GLU A 101 -16.72 -15.05 -12.03
CA GLU A 101 -15.98 -15.56 -13.19
C GLU A 101 -15.13 -14.46 -13.84
N MET A 102 -15.70 -13.27 -14.09
CA MET A 102 -14.97 -12.17 -14.74
C MET A 102 -13.90 -11.52 -13.86
N THR A 103 -13.89 -11.80 -12.57
CA THR A 103 -12.97 -11.24 -11.57
C THR A 103 -12.08 -12.29 -10.90
N ALA A 104 -12.11 -13.53 -11.34
CA ALA A 104 -11.40 -14.66 -10.73
C ALA A 104 -9.89 -14.43 -10.67
N ASP A 105 -9.30 -13.84 -11.70
CA ASP A 105 -7.87 -13.49 -11.74
C ASP A 105 -7.48 -12.41 -10.74
N LEU A 106 -8.36 -11.44 -10.47
CA LEU A 106 -8.14 -10.43 -9.43
C LEU A 106 -8.12 -11.08 -8.04
N LEU A 107 -9.03 -11.99 -7.79
CA LEU A 107 -9.09 -12.73 -6.54
C LEU A 107 -7.85 -13.61 -6.36
N GLU A 108 -7.37 -14.25 -7.42
CA GLU A 108 -6.15 -15.08 -7.39
C GLU A 108 -4.90 -14.26 -6.99
N ARG A 109 -4.81 -12.99 -7.44
CA ARG A 109 -3.71 -12.09 -7.06
C ARG A 109 -3.60 -11.87 -5.55
N THR A 110 -4.67 -12.01 -4.79
CA THR A 110 -4.65 -11.85 -3.32
C THR A 110 -3.93 -12.99 -2.60
N LYS A 111 -3.81 -14.15 -3.21
CA LYS A 111 -3.20 -15.34 -2.60
C LYS A 111 -1.69 -15.21 -2.44
N LEU A 112 -1.02 -14.60 -3.41
CA LEU A 112 0.44 -14.43 -3.36
C LEU A 112 0.90 -13.60 -2.14
N PRO A 113 0.34 -12.40 -1.87
CA PRO A 113 0.66 -11.65 -0.65
C PRO A 113 0.36 -12.42 0.63
N PHE A 114 -0.72 -13.21 0.65
CA PHE A 114 -1.05 -14.04 1.81
C PHE A 114 0.05 -15.06 2.11
N HIS A 115 0.47 -15.84 1.11
CA HIS A 115 1.55 -16.82 1.30
C HIS A 115 2.85 -16.15 1.72
N LYS A 116 3.17 -15.01 1.09
CA LYS A 116 4.38 -14.28 1.40
C LYS A 116 4.41 -13.76 2.84
N VAL A 117 3.32 -13.20 3.35
CA VAL A 117 3.27 -12.68 4.72
C VAL A 117 3.39 -13.79 5.77
N ILE A 118 2.85 -14.97 5.49
CA ILE A 118 2.99 -16.14 6.37
C ILE A 118 4.45 -16.62 6.42
N GLU A 119 5.09 -16.71 5.25
CA GLU A 119 6.50 -17.06 5.13
C GLU A 119 7.40 -16.04 5.86
N ASP A 120 7.23 -14.75 5.58
CA ASP A 120 8.00 -13.66 6.19
C ASP A 120 7.81 -13.59 7.71
N ALA A 121 6.62 -13.88 8.20
CA ALA A 121 6.33 -13.93 9.63
C ALA A 121 6.95 -15.17 10.34
N GLY A 122 7.36 -16.17 9.58
CA GLY A 122 7.91 -17.43 10.12
C GLY A 122 6.91 -18.23 10.95
N VAL A 123 5.61 -18.13 10.62
CA VAL A 123 4.53 -18.83 11.33
C VAL A 123 3.92 -19.93 10.47
N LYS A 124 3.31 -20.92 11.10
CA LYS A 124 2.53 -21.95 10.39
C LYS A 124 1.06 -21.50 10.29
N LEU A 125 0.36 -21.93 9.26
CA LEU A 125 -1.09 -21.68 9.11
C LEU A 125 -1.90 -22.22 10.30
N SER A 126 -1.43 -23.31 10.93
CA SER A 126 -2.04 -23.84 12.15
C SER A 126 -2.02 -22.87 13.33
N ASP A 127 -1.01 -22.01 13.37
CA ASP A 127 -0.76 -21.08 14.48
C ASP A 127 -1.58 -19.78 14.34
N ILE A 128 -2.33 -19.64 13.26
CA ILE A 128 -3.24 -18.51 13.05
C ILE A 128 -4.56 -18.80 13.78
N ASP A 129 -4.85 -18.05 14.82
CA ASP A 129 -6.09 -18.19 15.58
C ASP A 129 -7.28 -17.51 14.88
N HIS A 130 -7.05 -16.31 14.36
CA HIS A 130 -8.10 -15.48 13.77
C HIS A 130 -7.65 -14.87 12.43
N VAL A 131 -8.57 -14.80 11.48
CA VAL A 131 -8.43 -14.01 10.25
C VAL A 131 -9.46 -12.89 10.31
N VAL A 132 -9.01 -11.65 10.37
CA VAL A 132 -9.88 -10.47 10.44
C VAL A 132 -9.92 -9.81 9.07
N LEU A 133 -11.10 -9.72 8.47
CA LEU A 133 -11.32 -9.08 7.18
C LEU A 133 -11.61 -7.59 7.37
N VAL A 134 -10.93 -6.75 6.62
CA VAL A 134 -10.98 -5.30 6.70
C VAL A 134 -11.14 -4.68 5.31
N GLY A 135 -11.92 -3.59 5.23
CA GLY A 135 -12.22 -2.91 3.98
C GLY A 135 -13.48 -3.42 3.28
N GLY A 136 -14.19 -2.54 2.55
CA GLY A 136 -15.47 -2.82 1.93
C GLY A 136 -15.45 -3.99 0.95
N SER A 137 -14.36 -4.19 0.22
CA SER A 137 -14.21 -5.30 -0.75
C SER A 137 -14.24 -6.68 -0.08
N THR A 138 -13.94 -6.78 1.22
CA THR A 138 -14.02 -8.05 1.96
C THR A 138 -15.45 -8.51 2.23
N ARG A 139 -16.44 -7.68 1.92
CA ARG A 139 -17.87 -8.07 1.97
C ARG A 139 -18.25 -9.04 0.86
N MET A 140 -17.47 -9.12 -0.20
CA MET A 140 -17.69 -10.08 -1.29
C MET A 140 -17.56 -11.52 -0.76
N PRO A 141 -18.55 -12.40 -0.98
CA PRO A 141 -18.51 -13.79 -0.50
C PRO A 141 -17.28 -14.57 -0.96
N ALA A 142 -16.82 -14.31 -2.18
CA ALA A 142 -15.61 -14.94 -2.74
C ALA A 142 -14.36 -14.72 -1.89
N VAL A 143 -14.25 -13.58 -1.18
CA VAL A 143 -13.12 -13.30 -0.27
C VAL A 143 -13.15 -14.24 0.93
N SER A 144 -14.32 -14.47 1.52
CA SER A 144 -14.46 -15.45 2.62
C SER A 144 -14.13 -16.87 2.16
N ASP A 145 -14.50 -17.23 0.93
CA ASP A 145 -14.18 -18.55 0.37
C ASP A 145 -12.67 -18.72 0.17
N VAL A 146 -11.97 -17.68 -0.30
CA VAL A 146 -10.50 -17.68 -0.40
C VAL A 146 -9.85 -17.85 0.97
N VAL A 147 -10.35 -17.17 2.01
CA VAL A 147 -9.81 -17.33 3.37
C VAL A 147 -9.96 -18.77 3.84
N ARG A 148 -11.12 -19.39 3.66
CA ARG A 148 -11.33 -20.81 4.00
C ARG A 148 -10.36 -21.72 3.23
N GLN A 149 -10.20 -21.47 1.94
CA GLN A 149 -9.30 -22.24 1.09
C GLN A 149 -7.85 -22.12 1.55
N LEU A 150 -7.37 -20.91 1.83
CA LEU A 150 -5.98 -20.63 2.21
C LEU A 150 -5.63 -21.12 3.62
N THR A 151 -6.62 -21.16 4.52
CA THR A 151 -6.41 -21.48 5.95
C THR A 151 -6.82 -22.90 6.32
N GLY A 152 -7.22 -23.72 5.36
CA GLY A 152 -7.69 -25.07 5.63
C GLY A 152 -9.05 -25.12 6.34
N GLY A 153 -9.94 -24.16 6.07
CA GLY A 153 -11.31 -24.14 6.55
C GLY A 153 -11.62 -23.17 7.70
N LYS A 154 -10.69 -22.30 8.09
CA LYS A 154 -10.97 -21.28 9.13
C LYS A 154 -11.96 -20.24 8.63
N GLU A 155 -12.97 -19.97 9.46
CA GLU A 155 -13.93 -18.90 9.16
C GLU A 155 -13.33 -17.52 9.48
N PRO A 156 -13.52 -16.52 8.60
CA PRO A 156 -13.14 -15.15 8.92
C PRO A 156 -13.87 -14.63 10.15
N ASN A 157 -13.17 -13.85 10.97
CA ASN A 157 -13.79 -13.18 12.12
C ASN A 157 -14.74 -12.09 11.61
N LYS A 158 -16.00 -12.16 12.05
CA LYS A 158 -17.08 -11.23 11.71
C LYS A 158 -17.41 -10.25 12.86
N GLY A 159 -16.60 -10.21 13.91
CA GLY A 159 -16.84 -9.40 15.10
C GLY A 159 -16.54 -7.91 14.93
N VAL A 160 -15.99 -7.50 13.78
CA VAL A 160 -15.66 -6.09 13.50
C VAL A 160 -16.39 -5.61 12.24
N ASN A 161 -16.74 -4.31 12.22
CA ASN A 161 -17.23 -3.68 11.00
C ASN A 161 -16.05 -3.43 10.04
N PRO A 162 -16.01 -4.07 8.88
CA PRO A 162 -14.87 -3.97 7.96
C PRO A 162 -14.67 -2.57 7.38
N ASP A 163 -15.70 -1.72 7.38
CA ASP A 163 -15.65 -0.36 6.83
C ASP A 163 -15.10 0.65 7.85
N GLU A 164 -15.31 0.41 9.14
CA GLU A 164 -15.05 1.38 10.22
C GLU A 164 -13.87 1.01 11.11
N VAL A 165 -13.49 -0.27 11.17
CA VAL A 165 -12.52 -0.80 12.13
C VAL A 165 -11.16 -0.11 12.06
N VAL A 166 -10.71 0.31 10.89
CA VAL A 166 -9.44 1.03 10.71
C VAL A 166 -9.52 2.42 11.36
N ALA A 167 -10.62 3.15 11.16
CA ALA A 167 -10.83 4.46 11.77
C ALA A 167 -10.92 4.35 13.30
N VAL A 168 -11.62 3.33 13.80
CA VAL A 168 -11.68 3.03 15.24
C VAL A 168 -10.29 2.71 15.79
N GLY A 169 -9.51 1.88 15.11
CA GLY A 169 -8.14 1.55 15.49
C GLY A 169 -7.23 2.78 15.52
N ALA A 170 -7.34 3.65 14.51
CA ALA A 170 -6.59 4.91 14.46
C ALA A 170 -6.94 5.84 15.64
N ALA A 171 -8.22 5.95 15.99
CA ALA A 171 -8.66 6.74 17.15
C ALA A 171 -8.14 6.17 18.48
N LEU A 172 -8.12 4.85 18.63
CA LEU A 172 -7.55 4.18 19.81
C LEU A 172 -6.04 4.44 19.90
N GLN A 173 -5.31 4.36 18.78
CA GLN A 173 -3.87 4.64 18.74
C GLN A 173 -3.58 6.11 19.06
N ALA A 174 -4.41 7.05 18.61
CA ALA A 174 -4.28 8.45 18.99
C ALA A 174 -4.39 8.64 20.50
N GLY A 175 -5.33 7.95 21.17
CA GLY A 175 -5.44 7.94 22.63
C GLY A 175 -4.21 7.37 23.34
N VAL A 176 -3.56 6.36 22.76
CA VAL A 176 -2.29 5.82 23.29
C VAL A 176 -1.17 6.87 23.16
N ILE A 177 -1.05 7.53 22.01
CA ILE A 177 -0.04 8.57 21.76
C ILE A 177 -0.22 9.77 22.69
N GLN A 178 -1.45 10.18 22.94
CA GLN A 178 -1.77 11.28 23.88
C GLN A 178 -1.59 10.89 25.36
N GLY A 179 -1.43 9.60 25.66
CA GLY A 179 -1.26 9.10 27.02
C GLY A 179 -2.56 8.85 27.78
N ASP A 180 -3.71 9.00 27.13
CA ASP A 180 -5.03 8.70 27.70
C ASP A 180 -5.24 7.20 27.92
N ARG A 181 -4.56 6.38 27.11
CA ARG A 181 -4.56 4.91 27.22
C ARG A 181 -3.13 4.41 27.42
N LYS A 182 -2.98 3.54 28.43
CA LYS A 182 -1.68 2.94 28.79
C LYS A 182 -1.73 1.42 28.84
N ASP A 183 -2.87 0.85 28.49
CA ASP A 183 -3.15 -0.58 28.57
C ASP A 183 -2.79 -1.36 27.31
N VAL A 184 -2.36 -0.67 26.25
CA VAL A 184 -2.00 -1.27 24.96
C VAL A 184 -0.68 -0.71 24.46
N LEU A 185 0.22 -1.58 24.03
CA LEU A 185 1.44 -1.26 23.30
C LEU A 185 1.36 -1.85 21.89
N LEU A 186 1.49 -1.02 20.86
CA LEU A 186 1.63 -1.44 19.48
C LEU A 186 3.12 -1.37 19.08
N ILE A 187 3.68 -2.50 18.65
CA ILE A 187 5.00 -2.60 18.05
C ILE A 187 4.80 -2.84 16.56
N ASP A 188 5.09 -1.84 15.76
CA ASP A 188 4.97 -1.91 14.30
C ASP A 188 6.29 -2.30 13.64
N VAL A 189 6.28 -2.54 12.32
CA VAL A 189 7.44 -2.92 11.53
C VAL A 189 7.53 -2.08 10.25
N THR A 190 8.76 -1.96 9.72
CA THR A 190 8.95 -1.35 8.41
C THR A 190 8.41 -2.28 7.31
N PRO A 191 7.55 -1.82 6.40
CA PRO A 191 6.98 -2.68 5.35
C PRO A 191 7.98 -3.02 4.25
N LEU A 192 8.96 -2.16 4.01
CA LEU A 192 9.99 -2.29 2.98
C LEU A 192 11.35 -1.89 3.54
N SER A 193 12.41 -2.49 2.98
CA SER A 193 13.79 -2.15 3.33
C SER A 193 14.12 -0.71 2.96
N LEU A 194 14.95 -0.08 3.79
CA LEU A 194 15.48 1.25 3.60
C LEU A 194 17.00 1.19 3.44
N GLY A 195 17.54 1.98 2.54
CA GLY A 195 18.96 1.99 2.26
C GLY A 195 19.39 3.15 1.37
N ILE A 196 20.63 3.07 0.94
CA ILE A 196 21.25 4.07 0.08
C ILE A 196 21.81 3.45 -1.19
N GLU A 197 21.99 4.27 -2.22
CA GLU A 197 22.77 3.89 -3.38
C GLU A 197 24.25 3.87 -3.07
N THR A 198 24.92 2.77 -3.43
CA THR A 198 26.36 2.61 -3.31
C THR A 198 26.99 2.37 -4.69
N LYS A 199 28.32 2.19 -4.73
CA LYS A 199 29.10 2.02 -5.94
C LYS A 199 28.48 0.98 -6.87
N GLY A 200 28.31 1.36 -8.14
CA GLY A 200 27.70 0.49 -9.15
C GLY A 200 26.16 0.58 -9.22
N GLY A 201 25.55 1.54 -8.52
CA GLY A 201 24.10 1.73 -8.50
C GLY A 201 23.35 0.68 -7.66
N ILE A 202 24.05 0.03 -6.74
CA ILE A 202 23.49 -1.04 -5.90
C ILE A 202 22.72 -0.42 -4.72
N MET A 203 21.58 -1.00 -4.39
CA MET A 203 20.81 -0.71 -3.18
C MET A 203 21.47 -1.42 -2.00
N THR A 204 22.13 -0.66 -1.12
CA THR A 204 22.66 -1.18 0.14
C THR A 204 21.64 -0.92 1.24
N LYS A 205 21.06 -1.98 1.78
CA LYS A 205 20.03 -1.93 2.80
C LYS A 205 20.67 -1.73 4.18
N LEU A 206 20.22 -0.70 4.91
CA LEU A 206 20.61 -0.48 6.30
C LEU A 206 19.53 -1.00 7.25
N ILE A 207 18.26 -0.86 6.89
CA ILE A 207 17.14 -1.41 7.65
C ILE A 207 16.38 -2.37 6.75
N GLU A 208 16.37 -3.63 7.11
CA GLU A 208 15.64 -4.67 6.40
C GLU A 208 14.13 -4.53 6.63
N ARG A 209 13.32 -4.95 5.65
CA ARG A 209 11.87 -5.02 5.82
C ARG A 209 11.49 -5.87 7.02
N ASN A 210 10.35 -5.60 7.60
CA ASN A 210 9.82 -6.26 8.80
C ASN A 210 10.70 -6.06 10.06
N THR A 211 11.60 -5.07 10.06
CA THR A 211 12.30 -4.64 11.28
C THR A 211 11.32 -3.89 12.18
N ALA A 212 11.24 -4.29 13.46
CA ALA A 212 10.42 -3.61 14.45
C ALA A 212 10.86 -2.16 14.65
N ILE A 213 9.92 -1.23 14.73
CA ILE A 213 10.17 0.18 14.97
C ILE A 213 9.72 0.58 16.40
N PRO A 214 10.40 1.53 17.06
CA PRO A 214 11.53 2.34 16.57
C PRO A 214 12.82 1.52 16.36
N ALA A 215 13.63 1.91 15.38
CA ALA A 215 14.88 1.22 15.06
C ALA A 215 15.95 2.20 14.60
N GLN A 216 17.20 1.94 14.97
CA GLN A 216 18.37 2.68 14.51
C GLN A 216 19.41 1.70 13.95
N ARG A 217 19.98 2.06 12.79
CA ARG A 217 21.09 1.31 12.17
C ARG A 217 22.08 2.30 11.58
N SER A 218 23.36 1.99 11.67
CA SER A 218 24.44 2.78 11.12
C SER A 218 25.46 1.88 10.45
N GLU A 219 25.97 2.33 9.32
CA GLU A 219 27.07 1.70 8.61
C GLU A 219 28.10 2.72 8.14
N ILE A 220 29.35 2.27 8.00
CA ILE A 220 30.46 3.12 7.55
C ILE A 220 30.71 2.86 6.07
N PHE A 221 30.64 3.93 5.30
CA PHE A 221 30.96 3.98 3.88
C PHE A 221 32.21 4.82 3.67
N SER A 222 32.70 4.85 2.44
CA SER A 222 33.87 5.64 2.07
C SER A 222 33.68 6.29 0.70
N THR A 223 34.68 7.09 0.29
CA THR A 223 34.74 7.74 -1.02
C THR A 223 35.07 6.72 -2.12
N ALA A 224 34.58 6.96 -3.33
CA ALA A 224 34.86 6.15 -4.51
C ALA A 224 36.07 6.65 -5.32
N GLU A 225 36.44 7.93 -5.15
CA GLU A 225 37.52 8.58 -5.90
C GLU A 225 38.51 9.24 -4.93
N ASP A 226 39.77 9.41 -5.41
CA ASP A 226 40.81 10.08 -4.67
C ASP A 226 40.50 11.58 -4.51
N ASN A 227 40.72 12.13 -3.31
CA ASN A 227 40.46 13.51 -2.98
C ASN A 227 39.02 13.99 -3.20
N GLN A 228 38.07 13.08 -3.14
CA GLN A 228 36.65 13.38 -3.29
C GLN A 228 36.18 14.35 -2.19
N PRO A 229 35.67 15.56 -2.55
CA PRO A 229 35.35 16.60 -1.57
C PRO A 229 33.99 16.43 -0.91
N SER A 230 33.12 15.63 -1.49
CA SER A 230 31.75 15.42 -1.02
C SER A 230 31.23 14.01 -1.35
N VAL A 231 30.21 13.59 -0.64
CA VAL A 231 29.45 12.36 -0.95
C VAL A 231 27.97 12.70 -1.07
N LEU A 232 27.35 12.16 -2.11
CA LEU A 232 25.91 12.27 -2.33
C LEU A 232 25.22 11.05 -1.70
N ILE A 233 24.33 11.32 -0.75
CA ILE A 233 23.54 10.29 -0.10
C ILE A 233 22.16 10.25 -0.76
N GLN A 234 21.88 9.20 -1.47
CA GLN A 234 20.61 8.97 -2.15
C GLN A 234 19.87 7.85 -1.41
N VAL A 235 18.72 8.18 -0.83
CA VAL A 235 17.93 7.30 0.03
C VAL A 235 16.82 6.64 -0.77
N TYR A 236 16.71 5.34 -0.64
CA TYR A 236 15.71 4.52 -1.35
C TYR A 236 14.94 3.58 -0.40
N GLN A 237 13.76 3.21 -0.86
CA GLN A 237 12.91 2.21 -0.21
C GLN A 237 12.54 1.12 -1.22
N GLY A 238 12.74 -0.14 -0.86
CA GLY A 238 12.35 -1.28 -1.68
C GLY A 238 13.27 -2.48 -1.56
N GLU A 239 12.97 -3.51 -2.34
CA GLU A 239 13.65 -4.81 -2.28
C GLU A 239 14.51 -5.14 -3.51
N ARG A 240 14.54 -4.24 -4.50
CA ARG A 240 15.27 -4.46 -5.75
C ARG A 240 16.77 -4.25 -5.53
N GLU A 241 17.58 -5.04 -6.25
CA GLU A 241 19.04 -4.99 -6.17
C GLU A 241 19.62 -3.64 -6.60
N PHE A 242 19.10 -3.05 -7.68
CA PHE A 242 19.55 -1.76 -8.16
C PHE A 242 18.73 -0.63 -7.53
N ALA A 243 19.42 0.42 -7.04
CA ALA A 243 18.79 1.58 -6.40
C ALA A 243 17.72 2.22 -7.29
N ARG A 244 18.02 2.42 -8.58
CA ARG A 244 17.10 3.03 -9.57
C ARG A 244 15.76 2.31 -9.73
N ASP A 245 15.69 1.02 -9.38
CA ASP A 245 14.49 0.20 -9.49
C ASP A 245 13.62 0.25 -8.22
N ASN A 246 14.11 0.96 -7.20
CA ASN A 246 13.42 1.20 -5.93
C ASN A 246 12.82 2.61 -5.87
N LYS A 247 11.98 2.86 -4.88
CA LYS A 247 11.37 4.17 -4.67
C LYS A 247 12.39 5.16 -4.07
N PRO A 248 12.73 6.26 -4.76
CA PRO A 248 13.57 7.30 -4.18
C PRO A 248 12.78 8.05 -3.09
N LEU A 249 13.40 8.26 -1.94
CA LEU A 249 12.81 9.00 -0.82
C LEU A 249 13.40 10.40 -0.68
N GLY A 250 14.66 10.59 -1.09
CA GLY A 250 15.31 11.88 -1.06
C GLY A 250 16.82 11.78 -1.24
N THR A 251 17.45 12.94 -1.34
CA THR A 251 18.89 13.07 -1.59
C THR A 251 19.44 14.24 -0.81
N PHE A 252 20.63 14.07 -0.21
CA PHE A 252 21.39 15.16 0.38
C PHE A 252 22.88 14.96 0.19
N GLU A 253 23.67 16.01 0.30
CA GLU A 253 25.11 15.99 0.07
C GLU A 253 25.88 16.35 1.34
N LEU A 254 26.83 15.49 1.73
CA LEU A 254 27.82 15.80 2.74
C LEU A 254 29.06 16.34 2.07
N THR A 255 29.40 17.61 2.38
CA THR A 255 30.53 18.34 1.78
C THR A 255 31.66 18.54 2.79
N GLY A 256 32.84 18.90 2.27
CA GLY A 256 33.99 19.28 3.11
C GLY A 256 34.72 18.09 3.70
N ILE A 257 34.74 16.99 2.99
CA ILE A 257 35.57 15.82 3.27
C ILE A 257 37.02 16.21 3.00
N ALA A 258 37.92 15.90 3.95
CA ALA A 258 39.35 16.17 3.78
C ALA A 258 39.94 15.36 2.61
N PRO A 259 40.85 15.96 1.81
CA PRO A 259 41.54 15.23 0.73
C PRO A 259 42.23 13.98 1.27
N ALA A 260 41.90 12.84 0.69
CA ALA A 260 42.49 11.56 1.02
C ALA A 260 42.32 10.58 -0.15
N PRO A 261 43.11 9.50 -0.26
CA PRO A 261 42.85 8.44 -1.20
C PRO A 261 41.45 7.83 -1.00
N HIS A 262 40.85 7.34 -2.09
CA HIS A 262 39.56 6.66 -2.01
C HIS A 262 39.58 5.49 -1.02
N GLY A 263 38.49 5.26 -0.34
CA GLY A 263 38.37 4.21 0.68
C GLY A 263 38.96 4.57 2.04
N VAL A 264 39.64 5.73 2.19
CA VAL A 264 40.23 6.17 3.48
C VAL A 264 39.22 6.95 4.33
N PRO A 265 38.48 7.95 3.81
CA PRO A 265 37.47 8.64 4.61
C PRO A 265 36.42 7.66 5.16
N GLN A 266 35.99 7.91 6.40
CA GLN A 266 34.93 7.13 7.06
C GLN A 266 33.69 7.97 7.20
N ILE A 267 32.69 7.64 6.38
CA ILE A 267 31.39 8.31 6.38
C ILE A 267 30.37 7.39 7.04
N GLU A 268 29.97 7.73 8.25
CA GLU A 268 28.94 7.00 8.99
C GLU A 268 27.57 7.47 8.52
N VAL A 269 26.82 6.57 7.89
CA VAL A 269 25.42 6.81 7.51
C VAL A 269 24.53 6.11 8.52
N SER A 270 23.63 6.90 9.13
CA SER A 270 22.70 6.40 10.15
C SER A 270 21.26 6.59 9.68
N PHE A 271 20.46 5.54 9.87
CA PHE A 271 19.01 5.56 9.72
C PHE A 271 18.38 5.40 11.09
N ASP A 272 17.51 6.32 11.45
CA ASP A 272 16.73 6.32 12.69
C ASP A 272 15.25 6.42 12.32
N ILE A 273 14.47 5.39 12.66
CA ILE A 273 13.02 5.35 12.45
C ILE A 273 12.36 5.45 13.81
N ASP A 274 11.52 6.45 13.99
CA ASP A 274 10.74 6.59 15.21
C ASP A 274 9.50 5.67 15.23
N ALA A 275 8.78 5.64 16.35
CA ALA A 275 7.58 4.84 16.53
C ALA A 275 6.42 5.23 15.57
N ASN A 276 6.49 6.40 14.96
CA ASN A 276 5.51 6.89 13.98
C ASN A 276 5.90 6.57 12.54
N GLY A 277 7.04 5.91 12.32
CA GLY A 277 7.55 5.59 10.99
C GLY A 277 8.26 6.75 10.28
N ILE A 278 8.56 7.84 10.99
CA ILE A 278 9.33 8.95 10.45
C ILE A 278 10.82 8.54 10.41
N VAL A 279 11.42 8.67 9.26
CA VAL A 279 12.81 8.27 9.00
C VAL A 279 13.71 9.50 9.02
N HIS A 280 14.73 9.48 9.90
CA HIS A 280 15.83 10.43 9.92
C HIS A 280 17.08 9.75 9.36
N VAL A 281 17.69 10.36 8.35
CA VAL A 281 18.94 9.89 7.76
C VAL A 281 20.01 10.92 7.97
N SER A 282 21.14 10.51 8.51
CA SER A 282 22.32 11.38 8.67
C SER A 282 23.56 10.76 8.07
N ALA A 283 24.48 11.59 7.63
CA ALA A 283 25.81 11.19 7.20
C ALA A 283 26.84 12.06 7.90
N LYS A 284 27.84 11.42 8.52
CA LYS A 284 28.90 12.10 9.30
C LYS A 284 30.27 11.64 8.84
N ASP A 285 31.12 12.59 8.48
CA ASP A 285 32.55 12.33 8.28
C ASP A 285 33.23 12.22 9.66
N LYS A 286 33.68 11.02 10.00
CA LYS A 286 34.37 10.78 11.29
C LYS A 286 35.72 11.49 11.41
N GLY A 287 36.34 11.82 10.30
CA GLY A 287 37.61 12.57 10.27
C GLY A 287 37.47 14.05 10.57
N THR A 288 36.50 14.72 9.97
CA THR A 288 36.27 16.16 10.10
C THR A 288 35.19 16.52 11.12
N GLY A 289 34.36 15.56 11.49
CA GLY A 289 33.19 15.77 12.35
C GLY A 289 32.02 16.47 11.64
N LYS A 290 32.13 16.77 10.33
CA LYS A 290 31.03 17.35 9.56
C LYS A 290 29.90 16.37 9.39
N GLU A 291 28.69 16.87 9.50
CA GLU A 291 27.46 16.08 9.45
C GLU A 291 26.41 16.82 8.63
N GLN A 292 25.61 16.03 7.90
CA GLN A 292 24.41 16.49 7.20
C GLN A 292 23.29 15.45 7.39
N SER A 293 22.05 15.91 7.40
CA SER A 293 20.92 15.05 7.66
C SER A 293 19.69 15.44 6.86
N MET A 294 18.76 14.48 6.75
CA MET A 294 17.46 14.67 6.13
C MET A 294 16.40 13.91 6.93
N THR A 295 15.22 14.51 7.04
CA THR A 295 14.04 13.88 7.63
C THR A 295 13.05 13.53 6.52
N ILE A 296 12.62 12.28 6.49
CA ILE A 296 11.61 11.77 5.56
C ILE A 296 10.36 11.49 6.38
N SER A 297 9.41 12.41 6.33
CA SER A 297 8.06 12.17 6.86
C SER A 297 7.32 11.25 5.89
N GLY A 298 6.78 10.17 6.39
CA GLY A 298 6.24 9.01 5.68
C GLY A 298 5.62 9.30 4.32
N GLY A 299 5.91 8.46 3.35
CA GLY A 299 5.63 8.65 1.93
C GLY A 299 4.17 8.68 1.48
N SER A 300 3.25 9.09 2.36
CA SER A 300 1.86 9.42 2.05
C SER A 300 1.51 10.89 2.26
N ALA A 301 2.44 11.71 2.78
CA ALA A 301 2.21 13.15 2.81
C ALA A 301 2.36 13.68 1.38
N LEU A 302 1.24 13.94 0.74
CA LEU A 302 1.20 14.74 -0.47
C LEU A 302 1.91 16.07 -0.18
N PRO A 303 2.75 16.59 -1.10
CA PRO A 303 3.29 17.95 -0.97
C PRO A 303 2.15 18.92 -0.66
N LYS A 304 2.43 19.92 0.20
CA LYS A 304 1.40 20.90 0.58
C LYS A 304 0.73 21.55 -0.64
N GLU A 305 1.51 21.78 -1.69
CA GLU A 305 1.04 22.33 -2.97
C GLU A 305 0.02 21.40 -3.67
N ASP A 306 0.21 20.09 -3.57
CA ASP A 306 -0.74 19.10 -4.11
C ASP A 306 -2.01 19.05 -3.26
N ILE A 307 -1.90 19.16 -1.94
CA ILE A 307 -3.05 19.22 -1.02
C ILE A 307 -3.86 20.48 -1.31
N ASP A 308 -3.21 21.65 -1.40
CA ASP A 308 -3.87 22.93 -1.69
C ASP A 308 -4.56 22.93 -3.07
N ARG A 309 -3.93 22.26 -4.08
CA ARG A 309 -4.52 22.05 -5.38
C ARG A 309 -5.78 21.17 -5.32
N MET A 310 -5.71 20.03 -4.62
CA MET A 310 -6.81 19.09 -4.48
C MET A 310 -8.00 19.71 -3.74
N ILE A 311 -7.76 20.54 -2.72
CA ILE A 311 -8.81 21.29 -2.02
C ILE A 311 -9.50 22.26 -3.00
N LYS A 312 -8.72 22.99 -3.79
CA LYS A 312 -9.23 23.97 -4.75
C LYS A 312 -9.97 23.35 -5.94
N GLU A 313 -9.63 22.11 -6.30
CA GLU A 313 -10.34 21.34 -7.35
C GLU A 313 -11.64 20.69 -6.82
N ALA A 314 -11.78 20.58 -5.49
CA ALA A 314 -12.97 20.02 -4.83
C ALA A 314 -14.02 21.09 -4.45
N GLU A 315 -13.68 22.40 -4.45
CA GLU A 315 -14.58 23.55 -4.29
C GLU A 315 -15.23 23.92 -5.64
#